data_626e236c5145f3cb2d5420953965f941
#
_entry.id   626e236c5145f3cb2d5420953965f941
#
_cell.length_a   1.000
_cell.length_b   1.000
_cell.length_c   1.000
_cell.angle_alpha   90.00
_cell.angle_beta   90.00
_cell.angle_gamma   90.00
#
_symmetry.space_group_name_H-M   'P 1'
#
loop_
_entity.id
_entity.type
_entity.pdbx_description
1 polymer ?
#
loop_
_entity_poly.entity_id
_entity_poly.type
_entity_poly.pdbx_seq_one_letter_code
_entity_poly.pdbx_strand_id
1 'polypeptide(L)'
;MRADYFKLLTEAMRKDEKIFFLMADTGFNLVEPLFEEFPDRTLNVGIAEQNLIGIAAGLSNMGFKPVCYAISQFLIQRCYEQIRNDLCYHNYPVVLVGTSTGLDNGPLWATHYVVDDIGCLKPLPNMHIYSPSSVESIKEIFNETMNLKSPSYIRITKSTYSDEQPST
;
A
#
# COMPACT_ATOMS: atom_id res chain seq x y z
N MET A 1 12.40 2.90 -5.23
CA MET A 1 11.44 2.89 -4.09
C MET A 1 10.56 1.64 -4.03
N ARG A 2 9.83 1.22 -5.09
CA ARG A 2 8.97 0.00 -5.00
C ARG A 2 9.76 -1.25 -4.67
N ALA A 3 10.84 -1.54 -5.40
CA ALA A 3 11.68 -2.71 -5.15
C ALA A 3 12.26 -2.71 -3.73
N ASP A 4 12.63 -1.55 -3.21
CA ASP A 4 13.16 -1.42 -1.85
C ASP A 4 12.08 -1.72 -0.80
N TYR A 5 10.84 -1.24 -1.03
CA TYR A 5 9.71 -1.57 -0.17
C TYR A 5 9.46 -3.09 -0.11
N PHE A 6 9.41 -3.77 -1.26
CA PHE A 6 9.18 -5.22 -1.30
C PHE A 6 10.32 -6.02 -0.68
N LYS A 7 11.56 -5.54 -0.78
CA LYS A 7 12.71 -6.12 -0.09
C LYS A 7 12.53 -6.08 1.44
N LEU A 8 12.14 -4.90 1.95
CA LEU A 8 11.86 -4.72 3.38
C LEU A 8 10.68 -5.59 3.83
N LEU A 9 9.62 -5.67 3.02
CA LEU A 9 8.45 -6.49 3.32
C LEU A 9 8.82 -7.98 3.38
N THR A 10 9.59 -8.49 2.42
CA THR A 10 10.08 -9.87 2.42
C THR A 10 10.86 -10.17 3.70
N GLU A 11 11.79 -9.31 4.08
CA GLU A 11 12.58 -9.46 5.31
C GLU A 11 11.71 -9.41 6.57
N ALA A 12 10.68 -8.58 6.59
CA ALA A 12 9.74 -8.49 7.71
C ALA A 12 8.86 -9.75 7.81
N MET A 13 8.36 -10.26 6.68
CA MET A 13 7.55 -11.48 6.64
C MET A 13 8.32 -12.73 7.06
N ARG A 14 9.64 -12.76 6.88
CA ARG A 14 10.51 -13.84 7.42
C ARG A 14 10.59 -13.82 8.94
N LYS A 15 10.46 -12.64 9.55
CA LYS A 15 10.63 -12.42 11.00
C LYS A 15 9.32 -12.43 11.78
N ASP A 16 8.21 -12.10 11.10
CA ASP A 16 6.89 -12.00 11.74
C ASP A 16 5.84 -12.74 10.90
N GLU A 17 5.35 -13.84 11.43
CA GLU A 17 4.34 -14.68 10.80
C GLU A 17 2.94 -14.04 10.78
N LYS A 18 2.74 -12.94 11.49
CA LYS A 18 1.48 -12.20 11.48
C LYS A 18 1.32 -11.28 10.28
N ILE A 19 2.39 -10.99 9.55
CA ILE A 19 2.31 -10.14 8.35
C ILE A 19 1.70 -10.96 7.21
N PHE A 20 0.66 -10.39 6.61
CA PHE A 20 -0.07 -10.97 5.47
C PHE A 20 -0.04 -9.99 4.29
N PHE A 21 0.39 -10.44 3.12
CA PHE A 21 0.42 -9.62 1.93
C PHE A 21 -0.79 -9.89 1.03
N LEU A 22 -1.50 -8.82 0.69
CA LEU A 22 -2.68 -8.85 -0.18
C LEU A 22 -2.47 -7.93 -1.38
N MET A 23 -2.86 -8.35 -2.57
CA MET A 23 -2.79 -7.49 -3.76
C MET A 23 -4.02 -7.59 -4.65
N ALA A 24 -4.28 -6.54 -5.43
CA ALA A 24 -5.32 -6.50 -6.45
C ALA A 24 -4.68 -6.49 -7.85
N ASP A 25 -4.23 -7.67 -8.28
CA ASP A 25 -3.72 -8.02 -9.62
C ASP A 25 -2.77 -6.97 -10.23
N THR A 26 -1.81 -6.50 -9.45
CA THR A 26 -0.79 -5.53 -9.87
C THR A 26 0.58 -5.84 -9.27
N GLY A 27 1.65 -5.29 -9.83
CA GLY A 27 3.00 -5.45 -9.28
C GLY A 27 3.83 -6.57 -9.92
N PHE A 28 3.47 -7.00 -11.12
CA PHE A 28 4.22 -7.99 -11.90
C PHE A 28 5.72 -7.69 -11.94
N ASN A 29 6.55 -8.73 -11.86
CA ASN A 29 8.00 -8.73 -11.72
C ASN A 29 8.53 -8.17 -10.38
N LEU A 30 7.67 -7.95 -9.38
CA LEU A 30 8.07 -7.48 -8.05
C LEU A 30 7.54 -8.35 -6.91
N VAL A 31 6.35 -8.94 -7.09
CA VAL A 31 5.62 -9.61 -6.02
C VAL A 31 5.74 -11.14 -6.06
N GLU A 32 6.14 -11.71 -7.18
CA GLU A 32 6.24 -13.16 -7.38
C GLU A 32 7.09 -13.84 -6.30
N PRO A 33 8.27 -13.29 -5.90
CA PRO A 33 9.06 -13.90 -4.83
C PRO A 33 8.32 -14.01 -3.49
N LEU A 34 7.39 -13.08 -3.19
CA LEU A 34 6.57 -13.17 -1.98
C LEU A 34 5.59 -14.35 -2.05
N PHE A 35 4.97 -14.57 -3.21
CA PHE A 35 4.04 -15.68 -3.41
C PHE A 35 4.76 -17.04 -3.37
N GLU A 36 5.97 -17.11 -3.88
CA GLU A 36 6.80 -18.32 -3.85
C GLU A 36 7.27 -18.64 -2.43
N GLU A 37 7.72 -17.63 -1.67
CA GLU A 37 8.28 -17.83 -0.33
C GLU A 37 7.19 -17.97 0.76
N PHE A 38 6.05 -17.27 0.59
CA PHE A 38 4.98 -17.24 1.62
C PHE A 38 3.59 -17.58 1.05
N PRO A 39 3.39 -18.75 0.42
CA PRO A 39 2.13 -19.07 -0.26
C PRO A 39 0.90 -19.02 0.66
N ASP A 40 1.06 -19.33 1.96
CA ASP A 40 -0.04 -19.32 2.94
C ASP A 40 -0.34 -17.92 3.52
N ARG A 41 0.48 -16.93 3.21
CA ARG A 41 0.37 -15.56 3.74
C ARG A 41 0.38 -14.49 2.65
N THR A 42 0.12 -14.90 1.42
CA THR A 42 -0.01 -14.00 0.26
C THR A 42 -1.29 -14.33 -0.50
N LEU A 43 -2.00 -13.32 -0.95
CA LEU A 43 -3.24 -13.49 -1.70
C LEU A 43 -3.37 -12.42 -2.79
N ASN A 44 -3.58 -12.86 -4.02
CA ASN A 44 -4.07 -12.01 -5.10
C ASN A 44 -5.60 -12.14 -5.18
N VAL A 45 -6.32 -11.07 -4.88
CA VAL A 45 -7.78 -11.05 -4.91
C VAL A 45 -8.36 -10.79 -6.30
N GLY A 46 -7.50 -10.63 -7.32
CA GLY A 46 -7.91 -10.15 -8.64
C GLY A 46 -8.19 -8.65 -8.62
N ILE A 47 -8.84 -8.14 -9.66
CA ILE A 47 -9.22 -6.72 -9.78
C ILE A 47 -10.46 -6.47 -8.90
N ALA A 48 -10.29 -6.52 -7.58
CA ALA A 48 -11.35 -6.48 -6.59
C ALA A 48 -10.91 -5.72 -5.32
N GLU A 49 -10.53 -4.45 -5.45
CA GLU A 49 -9.92 -3.67 -4.37
C GLU A 49 -10.85 -3.48 -3.16
N GLN A 50 -12.16 -3.39 -3.35
CA GLN A 50 -13.11 -3.33 -2.24
C GLN A 50 -13.07 -4.62 -1.41
N ASN A 51 -13.02 -5.78 -2.08
CA ASN A 51 -12.87 -7.08 -1.43
C ASN A 51 -11.52 -7.20 -0.72
N LEU A 52 -10.45 -6.66 -1.32
CA LEU A 52 -9.12 -6.56 -0.71
C LEU A 52 -9.19 -5.92 0.69
N ILE A 53 -9.87 -4.79 0.81
CA ILE A 53 -10.02 -4.07 2.08
C ILE A 53 -10.84 -4.87 3.08
N GLY A 54 -11.95 -5.50 2.65
CA GLY A 54 -12.76 -6.35 3.52
C GLY A 54 -11.99 -7.55 4.08
N ILE A 55 -11.19 -8.22 3.23
CA ILE A 55 -10.30 -9.32 3.66
C ILE A 55 -9.27 -8.79 4.67
N ALA A 56 -8.65 -7.64 4.39
CA ALA A 56 -7.66 -7.05 5.29
C ALA A 56 -8.27 -6.70 6.66
N ALA A 57 -9.48 -6.15 6.69
CA ALA A 57 -10.19 -5.90 7.94
C ALA A 57 -10.43 -7.19 8.74
N GLY A 58 -10.89 -8.26 8.08
CA GLY A 58 -11.09 -9.58 8.69
C GLY A 58 -9.80 -10.16 9.26
N LEU A 59 -8.70 -10.14 8.49
CA LEU A 59 -7.38 -10.59 8.96
C LEU A 59 -6.88 -9.75 10.13
N SER A 60 -7.06 -8.45 10.09
CA SER A 60 -6.66 -7.57 11.19
C SER A 60 -7.44 -7.84 12.47
N ASN A 61 -8.75 -8.13 12.35
CA ASN A 61 -9.59 -8.54 13.47
C ASN A 61 -9.14 -9.86 14.09
N MET A 62 -8.52 -10.74 13.30
CA MET A 62 -7.92 -12.01 13.77
C MET A 62 -6.50 -11.83 14.36
N GLY A 63 -5.98 -10.61 14.41
CA GLY A 63 -4.67 -10.29 14.98
C GLY A 63 -3.49 -10.39 13.99
N PHE A 64 -3.77 -10.51 12.69
CA PHE A 64 -2.76 -10.37 11.64
C PHE A 64 -2.47 -8.90 11.33
N LYS A 65 -1.38 -8.66 10.63
CA LYS A 65 -1.00 -7.36 10.10
C LYS A 65 -1.02 -7.36 8.57
N PRO A 66 -2.15 -7.00 7.95
CA PRO A 66 -2.27 -6.99 6.52
C PRO A 66 -1.53 -5.82 5.88
N VAL A 67 -0.83 -6.10 4.77
CA VAL A 67 -0.25 -5.13 3.85
C VAL A 67 -0.98 -5.27 2.52
N CYS A 68 -1.74 -4.25 2.13
CA CYS A 68 -2.55 -4.22 0.90
C CYS A 68 -1.84 -3.43 -0.18
N TYR A 69 -1.66 -4.01 -1.37
CA TYR A 69 -0.99 -3.36 -2.50
C TYR A 69 -1.88 -3.29 -3.73
N ALA A 70 -2.08 -2.08 -4.24
CA ALA A 70 -2.80 -1.83 -5.49
C ALA A 70 -2.41 -0.48 -6.12
N ILE A 71 -2.93 -0.19 -7.32
CA ILE A 71 -2.85 1.14 -7.91
C ILE A 71 -3.60 2.12 -7.01
N SER A 72 -2.96 3.22 -6.63
CA SER A 72 -3.49 4.17 -5.64
C SER A 72 -4.90 4.66 -5.96
N GLN A 73 -5.19 4.97 -7.23
CA GLN A 73 -6.51 5.43 -7.66
C GLN A 73 -7.61 4.43 -7.26
N PHE A 74 -7.38 3.16 -7.53
CA PHE A 74 -8.36 2.11 -7.28
C PHE A 74 -8.39 1.71 -5.81
N LEU A 75 -7.22 1.67 -5.17
CA LEU A 75 -7.11 1.36 -3.75
C LEU A 75 -7.84 2.38 -2.87
N ILE A 76 -7.75 3.67 -3.19
CA ILE A 76 -8.28 4.72 -2.33
C ILE A 76 -9.69 5.13 -2.72
N GLN A 77 -9.92 5.56 -3.95
CA GLN A 77 -11.23 6.14 -4.33
C GLN A 77 -12.31 5.06 -4.43
N ARG A 78 -12.01 3.94 -5.05
CA ARG A 78 -12.95 2.83 -5.20
C ARG A 78 -13.34 2.21 -3.86
N CYS A 79 -12.41 2.23 -2.89
CA CYS A 79 -12.57 1.58 -1.59
C CYS A 79 -12.79 2.56 -0.43
N TYR A 80 -13.11 3.82 -0.72
CA TYR A 80 -13.18 4.87 0.30
C TYR A 80 -14.12 4.51 1.46
N GLU A 81 -15.28 3.96 1.15
CA GLU A 81 -16.25 3.53 2.16
C GLU A 81 -15.69 2.41 3.06
N GLN A 82 -15.09 1.38 2.46
CA GLN A 82 -14.50 0.25 3.19
C GLN A 82 -13.32 0.73 4.04
N ILE A 83 -12.45 1.58 3.51
CA ILE A 83 -11.33 2.15 4.28
C ILE A 83 -11.88 2.93 5.49
N ARG A 84 -12.88 3.78 5.29
CA ARG A 84 -13.48 4.57 6.34
C ARG A 84 -14.13 3.71 7.42
N ASN A 85 -14.99 2.78 7.01
CA ASN A 85 -15.83 2.02 7.92
C ASN A 85 -15.07 0.82 8.53
N ASP A 86 -14.39 0.03 7.68
CA ASP A 86 -13.81 -1.24 8.11
C ASP A 86 -12.40 -1.08 8.70
N LEU A 87 -11.63 -0.08 8.27
CA LEU A 87 -10.29 0.14 8.79
C LEU A 87 -10.22 1.29 9.80
N CYS A 88 -10.66 2.50 9.40
CA CYS A 88 -10.47 3.69 10.22
C CYS A 88 -11.38 3.71 11.44
N TYR A 89 -12.66 3.36 11.29
CA TYR A 89 -13.60 3.31 12.41
C TYR A 89 -13.20 2.28 13.46
N HIS A 90 -12.74 1.09 13.01
CA HIS A 90 -12.27 0.02 13.89
C HIS A 90 -10.82 0.20 14.36
N ASN A 91 -10.12 1.18 13.80
CA ASN A 91 -8.70 1.45 14.07
C ASN A 91 -7.79 0.23 13.85
N TYR A 92 -8.00 -0.49 12.75
CA TYR A 92 -7.19 -1.68 12.42
C TYR A 92 -5.83 -1.31 11.83
N PRO A 93 -4.72 -1.94 12.27
CA PRO A 93 -3.36 -1.66 11.82
C PRO A 93 -3.07 -2.25 10.44
N VAL A 94 -3.86 -1.87 9.44
CA VAL A 94 -3.67 -2.26 8.03
C VAL A 94 -2.78 -1.25 7.34
N VAL A 95 -1.79 -1.73 6.57
CA VAL A 95 -0.90 -0.89 5.77
C VAL A 95 -1.40 -0.90 4.32
N LEU A 96 -1.88 0.24 3.83
CA LEU A 96 -2.27 0.45 2.44
C LEU A 96 -1.07 0.98 1.65
N VAL A 97 -0.64 0.26 0.63
CA VAL A 97 0.49 0.63 -0.24
C VAL A 97 -0.03 0.93 -1.63
N GLY A 98 -0.19 2.21 -1.91
CA GLY A 98 -0.64 2.68 -3.21
C GLY A 98 0.52 2.96 -4.15
N THR A 99 0.52 2.35 -5.32
CA THR A 99 1.50 2.62 -6.38
C THR A 99 0.92 3.49 -7.49
N SER A 100 1.78 4.02 -8.35
CA SER A 100 1.38 4.84 -9.50
C SER A 100 0.68 6.13 -9.10
N THR A 101 1.28 6.85 -8.18
CA THR A 101 0.75 8.11 -7.64
C THR A 101 0.99 9.30 -8.58
N GLY A 102 0.26 10.37 -8.38
CA GLY A 102 0.35 11.55 -9.23
C GLY A 102 -0.01 11.24 -10.68
N LEU A 103 0.87 11.56 -11.62
CA LEU A 103 0.72 11.34 -13.06
C LEU A 103 1.58 10.17 -13.59
N ASP A 104 2.05 9.27 -12.72
CA ASP A 104 2.91 8.13 -13.09
C ASP A 104 2.33 7.24 -14.20
N ASN A 105 1.03 7.22 -14.35
CA ASN A 105 0.30 6.50 -15.40
C ASN A 105 -0.13 7.43 -16.57
N GLY A 106 0.65 8.45 -16.89
CA GLY A 106 0.36 9.44 -17.92
C GLY A 106 -0.36 8.94 -19.18
N PRO A 107 0.11 7.86 -19.85
CA PRO A 107 -0.57 7.30 -21.03
C PRO A 107 -1.97 6.74 -20.80
N LEU A 108 -2.34 6.44 -19.54
CA LEU A 108 -3.65 5.89 -19.17
C LEU A 108 -4.67 6.96 -18.77
N TRP A 109 -4.28 8.23 -18.81
CA TRP A 109 -5.11 9.42 -18.59
C TRP A 109 -5.82 9.46 -17.22
N ALA A 110 -6.86 10.30 -17.13
CA ALA A 110 -7.53 10.68 -15.90
C ALA A 110 -8.05 9.50 -15.04
N THR A 111 -8.37 8.37 -15.64
CA THR A 111 -8.84 7.18 -14.90
C THR A 111 -7.77 6.53 -14.02
N HIS A 112 -6.49 6.88 -14.26
CA HIS A 112 -5.33 6.33 -13.54
C HIS A 112 -4.49 7.43 -12.87
N TYR A 113 -4.89 8.70 -12.97
CA TYR A 113 -4.23 9.78 -12.24
C TYR A 113 -4.64 9.77 -10.77
N VAL A 114 -3.70 10.06 -9.90
CA VAL A 114 -3.91 10.04 -8.45
C VAL A 114 -3.40 11.35 -7.86
N VAL A 115 -4.25 12.36 -7.90
CA VAL A 115 -3.90 13.72 -7.43
C VAL A 115 -4.65 14.12 -6.16
N ASP A 116 -5.66 13.38 -5.77
CA ASP A 116 -6.62 13.68 -4.72
C ASP A 116 -6.66 12.64 -3.58
N ASP A 117 -5.84 11.60 -3.65
CA ASP A 117 -5.76 10.52 -2.64
C ASP A 117 -5.50 11.03 -1.23
N ILE A 118 -4.56 11.96 -1.06
CA ILE A 118 -4.27 12.60 0.24
C ILE A 118 -5.49 13.38 0.71
N GLY A 119 -6.12 14.14 -0.18
CA GLY A 119 -7.32 14.93 0.11
C GLY A 119 -8.49 14.06 0.58
N CYS A 120 -8.67 12.89 -0.07
CA CYS A 120 -9.68 11.91 0.31
C CYS A 120 -9.42 11.29 1.68
N LEU A 121 -8.19 10.91 1.98
CA LEU A 121 -7.86 10.19 3.21
C LEU A 121 -7.65 11.08 4.42
N LYS A 122 -7.21 12.32 4.24
CA LYS A 122 -6.90 13.26 5.32
C LYS A 122 -8.03 13.47 6.34
N PRO A 123 -9.32 13.52 5.97
CA PRO A 123 -10.40 13.70 6.94
C PRO A 123 -10.77 12.41 7.70
N LEU A 124 -10.23 11.24 7.33
CA LEU A 124 -10.56 9.99 7.99
C LEU A 124 -9.88 9.88 9.36
N PRO A 125 -10.61 9.46 10.40
CA PRO A 125 -10.03 9.27 11.73
C PRO A 125 -8.98 8.16 11.70
N ASN A 126 -7.96 8.28 12.54
CA ASN A 126 -6.90 7.28 12.74
C ASN A 126 -6.01 7.00 11.52
N MET A 127 -6.27 7.60 10.36
CA MET A 127 -5.49 7.36 9.14
C MET A 127 -4.17 8.13 9.16
N HIS A 128 -3.07 7.41 9.03
CA HIS A 128 -1.73 7.98 8.87
C HIS A 128 -1.34 7.95 7.38
N ILE A 129 -0.82 9.06 6.85
CA ILE A 129 -0.51 9.20 5.42
C ILE A 129 0.97 9.54 5.25
N TYR A 130 1.65 8.76 4.39
CA TYR A 130 3.07 8.89 4.11
C TYR A 130 3.34 9.04 2.62
N SER A 131 4.23 9.96 2.28
CA SER A 131 4.69 10.19 0.91
C SER A 131 6.22 10.23 0.88
N PRO A 132 6.88 9.07 0.78
CA PRO A 132 8.33 9.00 0.76
C PRO A 132 8.90 9.68 -0.48
N SER A 133 10.03 10.38 -0.31
CA SER A 133 10.75 11.08 -1.38
C SER A 133 12.08 10.42 -1.75
N SER A 134 12.58 9.51 -0.92
CA SER A 134 13.87 8.82 -1.14
C SER A 134 13.82 7.37 -0.66
N VAL A 135 14.86 6.60 -0.96
CA VAL A 135 15.01 5.20 -0.49
C VAL A 135 15.19 5.16 1.03
N GLU A 136 15.88 6.14 1.59
CA GLU A 136 16.07 6.26 3.05
C GLU A 136 14.73 6.47 3.74
N SER A 137 13.91 7.41 3.24
CA SER A 137 12.58 7.67 3.80
C SER A 137 11.62 6.47 3.67
N ILE A 138 11.76 5.64 2.64
CA ILE A 138 10.99 4.37 2.54
C ILE A 138 11.29 3.46 3.72
N LYS A 139 12.55 3.31 4.10
CA LYS A 139 12.96 2.44 5.21
C LYS A 139 12.42 2.94 6.56
N GLU A 140 12.49 4.24 6.78
CA GLU A 140 11.96 4.86 8.01
C GLU A 140 10.44 4.69 8.09
N ILE A 141 9.73 5.04 7.01
CA ILE A 141 8.27 4.91 6.91
C ILE A 141 7.82 3.46 7.03
N PHE A 142 8.53 2.52 6.40
CA PHE A 142 8.25 1.10 6.54
C PHE A 142 8.30 0.65 8.00
N ASN A 143 9.39 0.98 8.71
CA ASN A 143 9.54 0.62 10.11
C ASN A 143 8.46 1.26 11.00
N GLU A 144 8.13 2.52 10.74
CA GLU A 144 7.07 3.22 11.46
C GLU A 144 5.72 2.55 11.23
N THR A 145 5.30 2.37 9.97
CA THR A 145 4.00 1.81 9.62
C THR A 145 3.83 0.37 10.10
N MET A 146 4.89 -0.43 10.08
CA MET A 146 4.85 -1.80 10.60
C MET A 146 4.68 -1.85 12.13
N ASN A 147 4.98 -0.78 12.86
CA ASN A 147 4.79 -0.68 14.32
C ASN A 147 3.51 0.06 14.73
N LEU A 148 2.84 0.75 13.81
CA LEU A 148 1.58 1.43 14.10
C LEU A 148 0.49 0.47 14.52
N LYS A 149 -0.40 0.98 15.38
CA LYS A 149 -1.64 0.29 15.82
C LYS A 149 -2.89 0.87 15.15
N SER A 150 -2.69 1.61 14.08
CA SER A 150 -3.72 2.34 13.33
C SER A 150 -3.51 2.12 11.83
N PRO A 151 -4.53 2.35 11.00
CA PRO A 151 -4.38 2.23 9.55
C PRO A 151 -3.40 3.26 9.00
N SER A 152 -2.66 2.87 7.98
CA SER A 152 -1.71 3.75 7.31
C SER A 152 -1.76 3.61 5.79
N TYR A 153 -1.48 4.70 5.10
CA TYR A 153 -1.36 4.75 3.65
C TYR A 153 0.02 5.26 3.24
N ILE A 154 0.71 4.52 2.38
CA ILE A 154 2.01 4.86 1.82
C ILE A 154 1.83 5.09 0.32
N ARG A 155 2.16 6.28 -0.17
CA ARG A 155 2.15 6.64 -1.60
C ARG A 155 3.51 6.31 -2.21
N ILE A 156 3.59 5.34 -3.12
CA ILE A 156 4.84 5.00 -3.79
C ILE A 156 4.76 5.32 -5.27
N THR A 157 5.66 6.18 -5.76
CA THR A 157 5.80 6.47 -7.19
C THR A 157 6.49 5.31 -7.93
N LYS A 158 6.20 5.18 -9.22
CA LYS A 158 6.92 4.24 -10.11
C LYS A 158 8.34 4.71 -10.39
N SER A 159 8.52 6.02 -10.58
CA SER A 159 9.81 6.64 -10.82
C SER A 159 10.63 6.73 -9.54
N THR A 160 11.89 6.39 -9.62
CA THR A 160 12.88 6.96 -8.71
C THR A 160 13.04 8.42 -9.13
N TYR A 161 12.85 9.37 -8.21
CA TYR A 161 13.35 10.71 -8.44
C TYR A 161 14.87 10.58 -8.60
N SER A 162 15.38 10.61 -9.83
CA SER A 162 16.77 10.94 -10.06
C SER A 162 16.90 12.42 -9.77
N ASP A 163 17.94 12.80 -9.02
CA ASP A 163 18.30 14.21 -8.77
C ASP A 163 18.76 14.96 -10.05
N GLU A 164 18.49 14.42 -11.21
CA GLU A 164 18.69 15.10 -12.49
C GLU A 164 17.61 16.17 -12.64
N GLN A 165 17.94 17.36 -12.15
CA GLN A 165 17.23 18.57 -12.57
C GLN A 165 17.31 18.66 -14.11
N PRO A 166 16.20 18.91 -14.80
CA PRO A 166 16.26 19.20 -16.21
C PRO A 166 17.17 20.42 -16.39
N SER A 167 18.28 20.24 -17.08
CA SER A 167 19.10 21.35 -17.54
C SER A 167 18.22 22.27 -18.38
N THR A 168 18.02 23.48 -17.88
CA THR A 168 17.31 24.58 -18.54
C THR A 168 17.89 24.89 -19.90
#